data_b5dffab08b18bc9a49edb3988a5f3f55
#
_entry.id   b5dffab08b18bc9a49edb3988a5f3f55
#
_cell.length_a   1.000
_cell.length_b   1.000
_cell.length_c   1.000
_cell.angle_alpha   90.00
_cell.angle_beta   90.00
_cell.angle_gamma   90.00
#
_symmetry.space_group_name_H-M   'P 1'
#
loop_
_entity.id
_entity.type
_entity.pdbx_description
1 polymer ?
#
loop_
_entity_poly.entity_id
_entity_poly.type
_entity_poly.pdbx_seq_one_letter_code
_entity_poly.pdbx_strand_id
1 'polypeptide(L)'
;MIKHILFDLDDTLYPASAGLMQEISQRMSEYMVTRLGVPADDVDRQRKDYWARYGTTLRGLYIERQIDAQAYLDFVHAVRVEKYLQPDSPLDAMLARLPQHKSVFTNSPAEYARRVLRALGVEKHFAAFFDINFLAYASKPNPSAYDRVLAALPARADECLMIDDTARNLAPAKKLGMTTVWLDGAGNRYGAEGREYADFVIATIYDVARIL
;
A
#
# COMPACT_ATOMS: atom_id res chain seq x y z
N MET A 1 -22.34 -9.17 -4.88
CA MET A 1 -21.32 -10.26 -4.70
C MET A 1 -19.97 -9.73 -5.12
N ILE A 2 -18.95 -9.88 -4.30
CA ILE A 2 -17.59 -9.40 -4.59
C ILE A 2 -16.96 -10.23 -5.73
N LYS A 3 -16.50 -9.53 -6.76
CA LYS A 3 -15.83 -10.12 -7.93
C LYS A 3 -14.34 -9.78 -7.99
N HIS A 4 -13.92 -8.68 -7.36
CA HIS A 4 -12.55 -8.18 -7.40
C HIS A 4 -12.06 -7.78 -6.01
N ILE A 5 -10.83 -8.16 -5.68
CA ILE A 5 -10.18 -7.77 -4.42
C ILE A 5 -8.97 -6.92 -4.76
N LEU A 6 -8.91 -5.73 -4.17
CA LEU A 6 -7.78 -4.82 -4.20
C LEU A 6 -7.00 -4.96 -2.90
N PHE A 7 -5.81 -5.48 -2.98
CA PHE A 7 -4.91 -5.59 -1.84
C PHE A 7 -3.92 -4.43 -1.84
N ASP A 8 -3.81 -3.74 -0.72
CA ASP A 8 -2.58 -3.03 -0.45
C ASP A 8 -1.42 -4.03 -0.31
N LEU A 9 -0.18 -3.53 -0.40
CA LEU A 9 1.03 -4.35 -0.40
C LEU A 9 1.74 -4.32 0.95
N ASP A 10 2.25 -3.15 1.29
CA ASP A 10 3.21 -2.95 2.36
C ASP A 10 2.52 -2.98 3.72
N ASP A 11 3.03 -3.81 4.65
CA ASP A 11 2.41 -4.08 5.94
C ASP A 11 0.99 -4.69 5.86
N THR A 12 0.54 -5.05 4.65
CA THR A 12 -0.74 -5.74 4.37
C THR A 12 -0.54 -7.20 3.94
N LEU A 13 0.19 -7.46 2.83
CA LEU A 13 0.47 -8.83 2.36
C LEU A 13 1.61 -9.51 3.13
N TYR A 14 2.33 -8.76 3.93
CA TYR A 14 3.30 -9.24 4.90
C TYR A 14 3.21 -8.35 6.16
N PRO A 15 3.58 -8.87 7.34
CA PRO A 15 3.40 -8.12 8.58
C PRO A 15 4.44 -7.01 8.74
N ALA A 16 4.07 -5.90 9.40
CA ALA A 16 4.98 -4.78 9.72
C ALA A 16 6.22 -5.24 10.52
N SER A 17 6.10 -6.33 11.29
CA SER A 17 7.21 -6.95 12.04
C SER A 17 8.32 -7.53 11.16
N ALA A 18 8.08 -7.71 9.85
CA ALA A 18 9.13 -8.13 8.92
C ALA A 18 10.27 -7.10 8.80
N GLY A 19 10.00 -5.81 9.06
CA GLY A 19 11.00 -4.75 9.08
C GLY A 19 11.34 -4.14 7.70
N LEU A 20 10.74 -4.63 6.62
CA LEU A 20 11.01 -4.14 5.26
C LEU A 20 10.64 -2.65 5.11
N MET A 21 9.43 -2.27 5.55
CA MET A 21 9.00 -0.87 5.53
C MET A 21 9.80 0.03 6.48
N GLN A 22 10.43 -0.53 7.50
CA GLN A 22 11.34 0.22 8.35
C GLN A 22 12.62 0.62 7.58
N GLU A 23 13.20 -0.30 6.79
CA GLU A 23 14.35 0.03 5.92
C GLU A 23 13.97 1.08 4.86
N ILE A 24 12.83 0.92 4.19
CA ILE A 24 12.33 1.91 3.22
C ILE A 24 12.15 3.27 3.89
N SER A 25 11.58 3.31 5.09
CA SER A 25 11.40 4.53 5.87
C SER A 25 12.74 5.23 6.20
N GLN A 26 13.78 4.45 6.55
CA GLN A 26 15.12 4.98 6.77
C GLN A 26 15.70 5.57 5.49
N ARG A 27 15.53 4.90 4.34
CA ARG A 27 15.99 5.38 3.04
C ARG A 27 15.25 6.64 2.59
N MET A 28 13.97 6.78 2.93
CA MET A 28 13.23 8.05 2.72
C MET A 28 13.90 9.20 3.48
N SER A 29 14.26 8.99 4.75
CA SER A 29 14.96 9.99 5.55
C SER A 29 16.35 10.29 5.00
N GLU A 30 17.11 9.25 4.62
CA GLU A 30 18.42 9.38 3.98
C GLU A 30 18.35 10.22 2.70
N TYR A 31 17.37 9.97 1.82
CA TYR A 31 17.16 10.76 0.61
C TYR A 31 16.93 12.25 0.93
N MET A 32 16.08 12.53 1.90
CA MET A 32 15.76 13.92 2.30
C MET A 32 17.00 14.64 2.82
N VAL A 33 17.84 13.96 3.60
CA VAL A 33 19.10 14.56 4.11
C VAL A 33 20.13 14.70 3.00
N THR A 34 20.41 13.61 2.28
CA THR A 34 21.60 13.56 1.39
C THR A 34 21.34 14.18 0.02
N ARG A 35 20.12 14.16 -0.47
CA ARG A 35 19.75 14.64 -1.82
C ARG A 35 19.02 15.97 -1.80
N LEU A 36 18.28 16.27 -0.70
CA LEU A 36 17.50 17.51 -0.62
C LEU A 36 18.01 18.50 0.41
N GLY A 37 19.09 18.16 1.16
CA GLY A 37 19.70 19.02 2.16
C GLY A 37 18.79 19.35 3.36
N VAL A 38 17.79 18.49 3.65
CA VAL A 38 16.94 18.68 4.83
C VAL A 38 17.75 18.38 6.08
N PRO A 39 17.79 19.27 7.09
CA PRO A 39 18.45 18.98 8.35
C PRO A 39 17.91 17.69 8.99
N ALA A 40 18.80 16.84 9.50
CA ALA A 40 18.40 15.52 10.05
C ALA A 40 17.32 15.62 11.12
N ASP A 41 17.40 16.64 12.00
CA ASP A 41 16.43 16.89 13.07
C ASP A 41 15.05 17.32 12.56
N ASP A 42 14.94 17.79 11.32
CA ASP A 42 13.70 18.23 10.70
C ASP A 42 12.99 17.16 9.89
N VAL A 43 13.69 16.09 9.50
CA VAL A 43 13.18 15.07 8.56
C VAL A 43 11.90 14.41 9.05
N ASP A 44 11.88 13.93 10.28
CA ASP A 44 10.73 13.22 10.83
C ASP A 44 9.51 14.14 10.93
N ARG A 45 9.69 15.39 11.30
CA ARG A 45 8.63 16.39 11.33
C ARG A 45 8.06 16.67 9.94
N GLN A 46 8.94 16.85 8.93
CA GLN A 46 8.51 17.09 7.55
C GLN A 46 7.80 15.85 6.96
N ARG A 47 8.30 14.64 7.21
CA ARG A 47 7.67 13.41 6.75
C ARG A 47 6.28 13.22 7.33
N LYS A 48 6.11 13.49 8.63
CA LYS A 48 4.78 13.45 9.30
C LYS A 48 3.82 14.49 8.70
N ASP A 49 4.30 15.71 8.44
CA ASP A 49 3.49 16.75 7.79
C ASP A 49 3.07 16.33 6.38
N TYR A 50 4.01 15.85 5.56
CA TYR A 50 3.69 15.37 4.21
C TYR A 50 2.71 14.19 4.22
N TRP A 51 2.90 13.25 5.15
CA TRP A 51 1.97 12.13 5.31
C TRP A 51 0.57 12.63 5.67
N ALA A 52 0.45 13.56 6.61
CA ALA A 52 -0.84 14.12 7.03
C ALA A 52 -1.55 14.87 5.89
N ARG A 53 -0.84 15.74 5.18
CA ARG A 53 -1.41 16.63 4.14
C ARG A 53 -1.59 15.98 2.78
N TYR A 54 -0.70 15.09 2.41
CA TYR A 54 -0.63 14.54 1.04
C TYR A 54 -0.78 13.02 0.95
N GLY A 55 -0.79 12.32 2.06
CA GLY A 55 -0.90 10.85 2.10
C GLY A 55 0.44 10.13 2.11
N THR A 56 1.46 10.67 1.46
CA THR A 56 2.82 10.10 1.43
C THR A 56 3.89 11.18 1.43
N THR A 57 5.10 10.82 1.89
CA THR A 57 6.30 11.66 1.77
C THR A 57 6.58 12.02 0.32
N LEU A 58 6.51 11.03 -0.60
CA LEU A 58 6.72 11.26 -2.02
C LEU A 58 5.82 12.37 -2.57
N ARG A 59 4.51 12.29 -2.30
CA ARG A 59 3.57 13.26 -2.85
C ARG A 59 3.83 14.66 -2.31
N GLY A 60 4.17 14.80 -1.03
CA GLY A 60 4.57 16.09 -0.45
C GLY A 60 5.81 16.66 -1.12
N LEU A 61 6.86 15.86 -1.27
CA LEU A 61 8.09 16.26 -1.96
C LEU A 61 7.85 16.60 -3.44
N TYR A 62 7.02 15.82 -4.13
CA TYR A 62 6.68 16.04 -5.54
C TYR A 62 5.96 17.38 -5.74
N ILE A 63 4.98 17.71 -4.88
CA ILE A 63 4.18 18.94 -4.99
C ILE A 63 4.99 20.15 -4.52
N GLU A 64 5.64 20.08 -3.36
CA GLU A 64 6.26 21.27 -2.74
C GLU A 64 7.68 21.52 -3.21
N ARG A 65 8.42 20.47 -3.55
CA ARG A 65 9.83 20.58 -3.93
C ARG A 65 10.11 20.20 -5.38
N GLN A 66 9.10 19.76 -6.14
CA GLN A 66 9.18 19.41 -7.56
C GLN A 66 10.33 18.43 -7.84
N ILE A 67 10.52 17.45 -6.95
CA ILE A 67 11.56 16.43 -7.12
C ILE A 67 11.28 15.54 -8.32
N ASP A 68 12.33 14.89 -8.84
CA ASP A 68 12.17 13.73 -9.72
C ASP A 68 11.60 12.56 -8.91
N ALA A 69 10.32 12.27 -9.13
CA ALA A 69 9.62 11.23 -8.41
C ALA A 69 10.19 9.83 -8.69
N GLN A 70 10.63 9.57 -9.94
CA GLN A 70 11.22 8.27 -10.28
C GLN A 70 12.57 8.08 -9.60
N ALA A 71 13.44 9.10 -9.61
CA ALA A 71 14.72 9.03 -8.91
C ALA A 71 14.56 8.81 -7.39
N TYR A 72 13.52 9.42 -6.78
CA TYR A 72 13.16 9.15 -5.38
C TYR A 72 12.73 7.70 -5.18
N LEU A 73 11.81 7.20 -6.01
CA LEU A 73 11.29 5.83 -5.91
C LEU A 73 12.40 4.79 -6.10
N ASP A 74 13.28 5.00 -7.07
CA ASP A 74 14.43 4.11 -7.31
C ASP A 74 15.37 4.08 -6.11
N PHE A 75 15.63 5.24 -5.50
CA PHE A 75 16.49 5.31 -4.32
C PHE A 75 15.86 4.59 -3.12
N VAL A 76 14.61 4.88 -2.77
CA VAL A 76 13.99 4.36 -1.53
C VAL A 76 13.65 2.88 -1.62
N HIS A 77 13.35 2.35 -2.83
CA HIS A 77 13.02 0.93 -3.04
C HIS A 77 14.23 0.08 -3.49
N ALA A 78 15.46 0.63 -3.48
CA ALA A 78 16.68 -0.13 -3.71
C ALA A 78 17.05 -0.97 -2.47
N VAL A 79 16.13 -1.83 -2.03
CA VAL A 79 16.25 -2.71 -0.86
C VAL A 79 16.32 -4.17 -1.28
N ARG A 80 16.97 -5.01 -0.48
CA ARG A 80 17.02 -6.46 -0.69
C ARG A 80 15.84 -7.12 0.03
N VAL A 81 14.73 -7.29 -0.70
CA VAL A 81 13.46 -7.81 -0.17
C VAL A 81 13.66 -9.19 0.48
N GLU A 82 14.50 -10.05 -0.10
CA GLU A 82 14.77 -11.42 0.36
C GLU A 82 15.48 -11.48 1.73
N LYS A 83 16.00 -10.34 2.20
CA LYS A 83 16.55 -10.22 3.56
C LYS A 83 15.43 -10.23 4.63
N TYR A 84 14.24 -9.79 4.24
CA TYR A 84 13.09 -9.56 5.12
C TYR A 84 11.97 -10.55 4.93
N LEU A 85 11.76 -11.02 3.71
CA LEU A 85 10.63 -11.86 3.33
C LEU A 85 11.09 -13.22 2.83
N GLN A 86 10.29 -14.23 3.16
CA GLN A 86 10.46 -15.62 2.74
C GLN A 86 9.13 -16.13 2.16
N PRO A 87 9.12 -17.22 1.40
CA PRO A 87 7.87 -17.81 0.89
C PRO A 87 6.87 -18.07 2.01
N ASP A 88 5.63 -17.61 1.81
CA ASP A 88 4.51 -17.74 2.74
C ASP A 88 3.47 -18.72 2.19
N SER A 89 3.63 -20.00 2.52
CA SER A 89 2.73 -21.06 2.07
C SER A 89 1.29 -20.91 2.58
N PRO A 90 1.03 -20.46 3.82
CA PRO A 90 -0.31 -20.12 4.27
C PRO A 90 -0.97 -19.00 3.44
N LEU A 91 -0.24 -17.93 3.09
CA LEU A 91 -0.74 -16.87 2.22
C LEU A 91 -1.05 -17.38 0.82
N ASP A 92 -0.15 -18.17 0.23
CA ASP A 92 -0.33 -18.80 -1.07
C ASP A 92 -1.61 -19.67 -1.10
N ALA A 93 -1.80 -20.51 -0.09
CA ALA A 93 -2.97 -21.38 0.03
C ALA A 93 -4.27 -20.56 0.24
N MET A 94 -4.24 -19.49 1.01
CA MET A 94 -5.39 -18.60 1.22
C MET A 94 -5.78 -17.91 -0.08
N LEU A 95 -4.82 -17.29 -0.78
CA LEU A 95 -5.06 -16.59 -2.05
C LEU A 95 -5.58 -17.53 -3.14
N ALA A 96 -5.11 -18.79 -3.17
CA ALA A 96 -5.57 -19.81 -4.12
C ALA A 96 -7.05 -20.19 -3.92
N ARG A 97 -7.57 -20.11 -2.70
CA ARG A 97 -8.97 -20.44 -2.38
C ARG A 97 -9.96 -19.33 -2.73
N LEU A 98 -9.50 -18.11 -2.91
CA LEU A 98 -10.34 -16.97 -3.27
C LEU A 98 -10.63 -16.99 -4.78
N PRO A 99 -11.89 -17.17 -5.22
CA PRO A 99 -12.22 -17.22 -6.66
C PRO A 99 -12.20 -15.84 -7.33
N GLN A 100 -12.20 -14.77 -6.54
CA GLN A 100 -12.23 -13.39 -7.03
C GLN A 100 -10.94 -13.02 -7.77
N HIS A 101 -11.02 -12.12 -8.73
CA HIS A 101 -9.84 -11.48 -9.32
C HIS A 101 -9.09 -10.68 -8.24
N LYS A 102 -7.77 -10.74 -8.27
CA LYS A 102 -6.90 -10.07 -7.30
C LYS A 102 -5.97 -9.11 -8.01
N SER A 103 -5.88 -7.90 -7.47
CA SER A 103 -4.92 -6.89 -7.91
C SER A 103 -4.24 -6.24 -6.72
N VAL A 104 -3.03 -5.77 -6.95
CA VAL A 104 -2.32 -4.91 -5.99
C VAL A 104 -2.71 -3.45 -6.23
N PHE A 105 -3.06 -2.71 -5.17
CA PHE A 105 -3.30 -1.27 -5.19
C PHE A 105 -2.40 -0.60 -4.15
N THR A 106 -1.24 -0.11 -4.60
CA THR A 106 -0.15 0.32 -3.72
C THR A 106 0.38 1.71 -4.04
N ASN A 107 0.92 2.39 -3.03
CA ASN A 107 1.70 3.62 -3.17
C ASN A 107 3.18 3.38 -3.53
N SER A 108 3.57 2.11 -3.70
CA SER A 108 4.90 1.69 -4.10
C SER A 108 4.98 1.43 -5.61
N PRO A 109 6.18 1.36 -6.24
CA PRO A 109 6.33 1.02 -7.67
C PRO A 109 6.01 -0.46 -7.95
N ALA A 110 5.47 -0.76 -9.14
CA ALA A 110 5.12 -2.12 -9.55
C ALA A 110 6.32 -3.09 -9.54
N GLU A 111 7.50 -2.63 -9.92
CA GLU A 111 8.70 -3.48 -9.90
C GLU A 111 9.09 -3.91 -8.48
N TYR A 112 8.99 -2.98 -7.51
CA TYR A 112 9.17 -3.34 -6.10
C TYR A 112 8.07 -4.29 -5.63
N ALA A 113 6.80 -4.02 -5.96
CA ALA A 113 5.69 -4.89 -5.60
C ALA A 113 5.88 -6.32 -6.13
N ARG A 114 6.34 -6.48 -7.37
CA ARG A 114 6.66 -7.80 -7.95
C ARG A 114 7.77 -8.52 -7.18
N ARG A 115 8.83 -7.81 -6.77
CA ARG A 115 9.91 -8.40 -5.95
C ARG A 115 9.39 -8.90 -4.61
N VAL A 116 8.52 -8.12 -3.96
CA VAL A 116 7.85 -8.52 -2.70
C VAL A 116 7.03 -9.79 -2.91
N LEU A 117 6.16 -9.82 -3.93
CA LEU A 117 5.28 -10.97 -4.20
C LEU A 117 6.05 -12.22 -4.62
N ARG A 118 7.17 -12.07 -5.34
CA ARG A 118 8.07 -13.21 -5.66
C ARG A 118 8.73 -13.77 -4.42
N ALA A 119 9.22 -12.90 -3.52
CA ALA A 119 9.83 -13.34 -2.27
C ALA A 119 8.82 -14.10 -1.38
N LEU A 120 7.55 -13.66 -1.37
CA LEU A 120 6.44 -14.35 -0.69
C LEU A 120 5.95 -15.61 -1.45
N GLY A 121 6.33 -15.81 -2.73
CA GLY A 121 5.88 -16.93 -3.55
C GLY A 121 4.44 -16.82 -4.07
N VAL A 122 3.86 -15.59 -4.10
CA VAL A 122 2.43 -15.37 -4.37
C VAL A 122 2.13 -14.52 -5.63
N GLU A 123 3.15 -14.08 -6.38
CA GLU A 123 2.96 -13.21 -7.57
C GLU A 123 1.91 -13.77 -8.57
N LYS A 124 1.87 -15.08 -8.72
CA LYS A 124 0.95 -15.80 -9.64
C LYS A 124 -0.55 -15.53 -9.39
N HIS A 125 -0.92 -15.04 -8.21
CA HIS A 125 -2.32 -14.76 -7.85
C HIS A 125 -2.80 -13.38 -8.29
N PHE A 126 -1.90 -12.47 -8.68
CA PHE A 126 -2.23 -11.07 -8.95
C PHE A 126 -2.19 -10.78 -10.45
N ALA A 127 -3.35 -10.40 -11.00
CA ALA A 127 -3.51 -10.12 -12.43
C ALA A 127 -3.08 -8.71 -12.83
N ALA A 128 -3.18 -7.73 -11.93
CA ALA A 128 -2.87 -6.33 -12.22
C ALA A 128 -2.21 -5.63 -11.01
N PHE A 129 -1.47 -4.55 -11.35
CA PHE A 129 -0.76 -3.71 -10.38
C PHE A 129 -1.15 -2.26 -10.63
N PHE A 130 -1.90 -1.69 -9.70
CA PHE A 130 -2.22 -0.26 -9.66
C PHE A 130 -1.22 0.42 -8.73
N ASP A 131 -0.06 0.71 -9.28
CA ASP A 131 1.10 1.24 -8.60
C ASP A 131 1.14 2.77 -8.64
N ILE A 132 2.09 3.38 -7.95
CA ILE A 132 2.21 4.83 -7.86
C ILE A 132 2.41 5.50 -9.24
N ASN A 133 3.02 4.83 -10.22
CA ASN A 133 3.20 5.35 -11.57
C ASN A 133 1.87 5.32 -12.35
N PHE A 134 1.12 4.20 -12.26
CA PHE A 134 -0.24 4.11 -12.80
C PHE A 134 -1.15 5.21 -12.23
N LEU A 135 -0.99 5.52 -10.95
CA LEU A 135 -1.75 6.58 -10.26
C LEU A 135 -1.30 7.99 -10.61
N ALA A 136 -0.28 8.16 -11.47
CA ALA A 136 0.33 9.46 -11.78
C ALA A 136 0.71 10.24 -10.50
N TYR A 137 1.31 9.54 -9.55
CA TYR A 137 1.72 10.04 -8.24
C TYR A 137 0.60 10.59 -7.35
N ALA A 138 -0.67 10.33 -7.70
CA ALA A 138 -1.82 10.59 -6.84
C ALA A 138 -1.98 9.42 -5.85
N SER A 139 -1.13 9.39 -4.83
CA SER A 139 -1.11 8.32 -3.83
C SER A 139 -2.41 8.21 -3.04
N LYS A 140 -2.75 7.02 -2.55
CA LYS A 140 -3.77 6.84 -1.50
C LYS A 140 -3.44 7.77 -0.31
N PRO A 141 -4.44 8.41 0.31
CA PRO A 141 -5.88 8.31 0.11
C PRO A 141 -6.47 9.37 -0.86
N ASN A 142 -5.73 9.86 -1.86
CA ASN A 142 -6.27 10.83 -2.81
C ASN A 142 -7.40 10.20 -3.65
N PRO A 143 -8.62 10.80 -3.72
CA PRO A 143 -9.76 10.22 -4.44
C PRO A 143 -9.46 9.89 -5.90
N SER A 144 -8.68 10.71 -6.61
CA SER A 144 -8.33 10.45 -8.02
C SER A 144 -7.55 9.15 -8.25
N ALA A 145 -6.86 8.62 -7.23
CA ALA A 145 -6.22 7.32 -7.31
C ALA A 145 -7.26 6.19 -7.44
N TYR A 146 -8.35 6.30 -6.68
CA TYR A 146 -9.43 5.31 -6.69
C TYR A 146 -10.26 5.38 -7.97
N ASP A 147 -10.55 6.60 -8.45
CA ASP A 147 -11.25 6.79 -9.73
C ASP A 147 -10.48 6.15 -10.88
N ARG A 148 -9.14 6.33 -10.93
CA ARG A 148 -8.27 5.69 -11.94
C ARG A 148 -8.31 4.17 -11.85
N VAL A 149 -8.26 3.61 -10.64
CA VAL A 149 -8.33 2.15 -10.43
C VAL A 149 -9.68 1.62 -10.88
N LEU A 150 -10.79 2.23 -10.46
CA LEU A 150 -12.14 1.81 -10.88
C LEU A 150 -12.34 1.89 -12.40
N ALA A 151 -11.83 2.95 -13.04
CA ALA A 151 -11.93 3.08 -14.49
C ALA A 151 -11.18 1.97 -15.27
N ALA A 152 -10.17 1.36 -14.65
CA ALA A 152 -9.37 0.29 -15.25
C ALA A 152 -9.87 -1.13 -14.89
N LEU A 153 -10.76 -1.25 -13.90
CA LEU A 153 -11.29 -2.53 -13.47
C LEU A 153 -12.51 -2.95 -14.31
N PRO A 154 -12.65 -4.24 -14.65
CA PRO A 154 -13.85 -4.78 -15.26
C PRO A 154 -14.94 -5.08 -14.20
N ALA A 155 -15.11 -4.20 -13.20
CA ALA A 155 -16.02 -4.37 -12.07
C ALA A 155 -16.53 -3.02 -11.58
N ARG A 156 -17.77 -3.00 -11.05
CA ARG A 156 -18.32 -1.83 -10.38
C ARG A 156 -17.77 -1.72 -8.95
N ALA A 157 -17.83 -0.54 -8.36
CA ALA A 157 -17.37 -0.31 -6.99
C ALA A 157 -18.00 -1.28 -5.97
N ASP A 158 -19.31 -1.52 -6.07
CA ASP A 158 -20.07 -2.44 -5.18
C ASP A 158 -19.72 -3.93 -5.40
N GLU A 159 -18.94 -4.25 -6.41
CA GLU A 159 -18.37 -5.57 -6.70
C GLU A 159 -16.91 -5.70 -6.28
N CYS A 160 -16.33 -4.63 -5.71
CA CYS A 160 -14.94 -4.57 -5.27
C CYS A 160 -14.83 -4.60 -3.74
N LEU A 161 -13.79 -5.27 -3.24
CA LEU A 161 -13.37 -5.23 -1.86
C LEU A 161 -11.94 -4.68 -1.80
N MET A 162 -11.69 -3.73 -0.91
CA MET A 162 -10.36 -3.17 -0.66
C MET A 162 -9.86 -3.54 0.74
N ILE A 163 -8.61 -3.97 0.82
CA ILE A 163 -7.91 -4.30 2.07
C ILE A 163 -6.70 -3.39 2.19
N ASP A 164 -6.53 -2.74 3.35
CA ASP A 164 -5.42 -1.82 3.62
C ASP A 164 -5.13 -1.80 5.12
N ASP A 165 -3.86 -1.72 5.53
CA ASP A 165 -3.46 -1.58 6.93
C ASP A 165 -3.61 -0.15 7.45
N THR A 166 -3.65 0.81 6.56
CA THR A 166 -3.84 2.24 6.87
C THR A 166 -5.32 2.61 6.74
N ALA A 167 -6.04 2.64 7.85
CA ALA A 167 -7.51 2.80 7.88
C ALA A 167 -8.02 4.02 7.09
N ARG A 168 -7.31 5.16 7.11
CA ARG A 168 -7.72 6.35 6.33
C ARG A 168 -7.71 6.14 4.81
N ASN A 169 -6.95 5.17 4.31
CA ASN A 169 -6.97 4.81 2.89
C ASN A 169 -8.31 4.17 2.48
N LEU A 170 -9.09 3.68 3.43
CA LEU A 170 -10.41 3.08 3.15
C LEU A 170 -11.49 4.13 2.88
N ALA A 171 -11.31 5.38 3.34
CA ALA A 171 -12.32 6.42 3.23
C ALA A 171 -12.79 6.71 1.78
N PRO A 172 -11.91 6.88 0.77
CA PRO A 172 -12.35 7.08 -0.61
C PRO A 172 -13.00 5.82 -1.20
N ALA A 173 -12.46 4.63 -0.91
CA ALA A 173 -13.05 3.35 -1.36
C ALA A 173 -14.49 3.19 -0.84
N LYS A 174 -14.70 3.47 0.43
CA LYS A 174 -16.03 3.43 1.08
C LYS A 174 -17.00 4.41 0.44
N LYS A 175 -16.57 5.65 0.19
CA LYS A 175 -17.40 6.68 -0.46
C LYS A 175 -17.81 6.30 -1.89
N LEU A 176 -17.01 5.52 -2.59
CA LEU A 176 -17.31 4.99 -3.92
C LEU A 176 -18.21 3.75 -3.88
N GLY A 177 -18.49 3.19 -2.71
CA GLY A 177 -19.36 2.03 -2.51
C GLY A 177 -18.65 0.68 -2.52
N MET A 178 -17.31 0.66 -2.40
CA MET A 178 -16.56 -0.59 -2.19
C MET A 178 -16.81 -1.17 -0.81
N THR A 179 -16.71 -2.48 -0.68
CA THR A 179 -16.54 -3.14 0.63
C THR A 179 -15.11 -2.89 1.12
N THR A 180 -14.96 -2.52 2.39
CA THR A 180 -13.68 -2.10 2.94
C THR A 180 -13.27 -2.95 4.13
N VAL A 181 -12.01 -3.36 4.16
CA VAL A 181 -11.43 -4.20 5.21
C VAL A 181 -10.18 -3.51 5.75
N TRP A 182 -10.20 -3.17 7.03
CA TRP A 182 -9.02 -2.67 7.71
C TRP A 182 -8.26 -3.81 8.37
N LEU A 183 -6.98 -3.92 8.03
CA LEU A 183 -6.06 -4.85 8.67
C LEU A 183 -5.39 -4.15 9.85
N ASP A 184 -5.95 -4.34 11.05
CA ASP A 184 -5.40 -3.83 12.31
C ASP A 184 -4.46 -4.88 12.92
N GLY A 185 -3.35 -5.12 12.23
CA GLY A 185 -2.36 -6.10 12.62
C GLY A 185 -1.44 -5.62 13.75
N ALA A 186 -0.77 -6.57 14.40
CA ALA A 186 0.26 -6.27 15.38
C ALA A 186 1.38 -5.42 14.76
N GLY A 187 1.68 -4.26 15.37
CA GLY A 187 2.67 -3.32 14.87
C GLY A 187 2.12 -2.25 13.92
N ASN A 188 0.79 -2.13 13.80
CA ASN A 188 0.18 -1.01 13.08
C ASN A 188 0.70 0.32 13.63
N ARG A 189 1.39 1.09 12.77
CA ARG A 189 2.06 2.35 13.11
C ARG A 189 1.28 3.58 12.68
N TYR A 190 0.16 3.38 11.97
CA TYR A 190 -0.63 4.48 11.41
C TYR A 190 -1.83 4.85 12.28
N GLY A 191 -2.09 4.09 13.35
CA GLY A 191 -3.21 4.32 14.25
C GLY A 191 -4.57 3.99 13.61
N ALA A 192 -5.64 4.39 14.29
CA ALA A 192 -7.02 4.05 13.93
C ALA A 192 -7.77 5.19 13.23
N GLU A 193 -7.10 6.25 12.77
CA GLU A 193 -7.73 7.33 12.01
C GLU A 193 -8.33 6.78 10.71
N GLY A 194 -9.64 6.92 10.53
CA GLY A 194 -10.39 6.37 9.39
C GLY A 194 -11.02 4.99 9.65
N ARG A 195 -10.93 4.44 10.88
CA ARG A 195 -11.55 3.16 11.24
C ARG A 195 -13.05 3.10 10.94
N GLU A 196 -13.73 4.23 11.05
CA GLU A 196 -15.16 4.38 10.75
C GLU A 196 -15.53 4.05 9.29
N TYR A 197 -14.54 4.02 8.40
CA TYR A 197 -14.72 3.66 7.00
C TYR A 197 -14.51 2.18 6.71
N ALA A 198 -14.18 1.36 7.72
CA ALA A 198 -14.02 -0.08 7.57
C ALA A 198 -15.36 -0.80 7.80
N ASP A 199 -15.78 -1.62 6.83
CA ASP A 199 -16.90 -2.57 7.02
C ASP A 199 -16.48 -3.74 7.90
N PHE A 200 -15.23 -4.18 7.77
CA PHE A 200 -14.65 -5.27 8.54
C PHE A 200 -13.27 -4.87 9.07
N VAL A 201 -12.94 -5.41 10.24
CA VAL A 201 -11.61 -5.29 10.86
C VAL A 201 -11.06 -6.69 11.04
N ILE A 202 -9.83 -6.92 10.58
CA ILE A 202 -9.13 -8.20 10.70
C ILE A 202 -7.78 -8.00 11.36
N ALA A 203 -7.30 -9.00 12.08
CA ALA A 203 -6.01 -8.95 12.75
C ALA A 203 -4.86 -9.46 11.86
N THR A 204 -5.18 -10.32 10.91
CA THR A 204 -4.21 -10.90 9.96
C THR A 204 -4.80 -10.98 8.57
N ILE A 205 -3.95 -10.95 7.55
CA ILE A 205 -4.39 -11.08 6.15
C ILE A 205 -5.10 -12.43 5.88
N TYR A 206 -4.78 -13.46 6.67
CA TYR A 206 -5.40 -14.79 6.55
C TYR A 206 -6.90 -14.80 6.91
N ASP A 207 -7.37 -13.82 7.69
CA ASP A 207 -8.76 -13.70 8.11
C ASP A 207 -9.69 -13.25 6.96
N VAL A 208 -9.15 -12.76 5.85
CA VAL A 208 -9.91 -12.35 4.65
C VAL A 208 -10.81 -13.47 4.13
N ALA A 209 -10.33 -14.72 4.18
CA ALA A 209 -11.11 -15.88 3.74
C ALA A 209 -12.39 -16.14 4.56
N ARG A 210 -12.56 -15.47 5.71
CA ARG A 210 -13.77 -15.58 6.55
C ARG A 210 -14.81 -14.52 6.22
N ILE A 211 -14.45 -13.50 5.45
CA ILE A 211 -15.30 -12.37 5.07
C ILE A 211 -15.99 -12.66 3.73
N LEU A 212 -15.37 -13.44 2.88
CA LEU A 212 -15.77 -13.78 1.52
C LEU A 212 -16.38 -15.18 1.43
#